data_ae5fc93415e93433265f1b4d6e01814d
#
_entry.id   ae5fc93415e93433265f1b4d6e01814d
#
_cell.length_a   1.000
_cell.length_b   1.000
_cell.length_c   1.000
_cell.angle_alpha   90.00
_cell.angle_beta   90.00
_cell.angle_gamma   90.00
#
_symmetry.space_group_name_H-M   'P 1'
#
loop_
_entity.id
_entity.type
_entity.pdbx_description
1 polymer ?
#
loop_
_entity_poly.entity_id
_entity_poly.type
_entity_poly.pdbx_seq_one_letter_code
_entity_poly.pdbx_strand_id
1 'polypeptide(L)'
;DCFALLPRVPVTPVSPYSLRVKVVEADLVSTPDALTVLPGTITEAQAPNGNFIYDGVEVDKDTSAIVAYHFCNRYPFEVYTIGETRKWQRVLAYGEKTGLPNVLHIMEPERAGQYRGVTFLAPVIEQLLQIRRYTESELMAALVQSFFTAWIETEADPATIPMNEVGGEEQEISHDPNEYEM
;
A
#
# COMPACT_ATOMS: atom_id res chain seq x y z
N ASP A 1 5.86 6.69 4.58
CA ASP A 1 7.07 7.41 4.99
C ASP A 1 8.15 7.38 3.91
N CYS A 2 9.13 8.29 4.03
CA CYS A 2 10.25 8.41 3.11
C CYS A 2 11.48 8.86 3.90
N PHE A 3 12.66 8.42 3.48
CA PHE A 3 13.92 8.79 4.11
C PHE A 3 14.80 9.56 3.14
N ALA A 4 15.39 10.66 3.59
CA ALA A 4 16.38 11.40 2.83
C ALA A 4 17.71 11.40 3.59
N LEU A 5 18.70 10.74 3.03
CA LEU A 5 20.09 10.79 3.49
C LEU A 5 20.75 12.08 3.04
N LEU A 6 21.50 12.71 3.94
CA LEU A 6 22.21 13.97 3.72
C LEU A 6 23.73 13.79 3.76
N PRO A 7 24.32 13.00 2.84
CA PRO A 7 25.77 12.80 2.81
C PRO A 7 26.50 14.08 2.42
N ARG A 8 27.63 14.33 3.09
CA ARG A 8 28.54 15.41 2.75
C ARG A 8 29.67 14.87 1.86
N VAL A 9 29.85 15.54 0.73
CA VAL A 9 30.88 15.17 -0.26
C VAL A 9 31.81 16.36 -0.44
N PRO A 10 33.11 16.14 -0.72
CA PRO A 10 34.03 17.23 -1.02
C PRO A 10 33.53 18.11 -2.16
N VAL A 11 33.71 19.41 -2.03
CA VAL A 11 33.36 20.39 -3.05
C VAL A 11 34.27 20.20 -4.25
N THR A 12 33.69 20.17 -5.45
CA THR A 12 34.42 20.09 -6.73
C THR A 12 34.01 21.26 -7.63
N PRO A 13 34.83 21.65 -8.64
CA PRO A 13 34.47 22.74 -9.56
C PRO A 13 33.13 22.54 -10.27
N VAL A 14 32.74 21.29 -10.50
CA VAL A 14 31.44 20.93 -11.13
C VAL A 14 30.29 20.96 -10.12
N SER A 15 30.59 20.77 -8.85
CA SER A 15 29.60 20.71 -7.79
C SER A 15 30.05 21.56 -6.59
N PRO A 16 29.60 22.83 -6.53
CA PRO A 16 30.04 23.80 -5.52
C PRO A 16 29.44 23.55 -4.13
N TYR A 17 28.44 22.66 -4.02
CA TYR A 17 27.79 22.33 -2.76
C TYR A 17 28.35 21.03 -2.18
N SER A 18 28.66 21.01 -0.89
CA SER A 18 29.12 19.82 -0.18
C SER A 18 27.96 18.87 0.20
N LEU A 19 26.74 19.42 0.34
CA LEU A 19 25.56 18.65 0.71
C LEU A 19 25.00 17.93 -0.51
N ARG A 20 24.69 16.64 -0.35
CA ARG A 20 23.91 15.82 -1.29
C ARG A 20 22.66 15.35 -0.59
N VAL A 21 21.61 15.12 -1.37
CA VAL A 21 20.37 14.50 -0.91
C VAL A 21 20.17 13.21 -1.66
N LYS A 22 20.07 12.10 -0.93
CA LYS A 22 19.73 10.79 -1.47
C LYS A 22 18.41 10.34 -0.86
N VAL A 23 17.37 10.30 -1.67
CA VAL A 23 16.06 9.78 -1.24
C VAL A 23 16.13 8.26 -1.23
N VAL A 24 15.60 7.65 -0.18
CA VAL A 24 15.56 6.21 0.04
C VAL A 24 14.14 5.82 0.38
N GLU A 25 13.66 4.76 -0.26
CA GLU A 25 12.32 4.22 0.00
C GLU A 25 12.22 3.58 1.38
N ALA A 26 11.03 3.59 1.93
CA ALA A 26 10.74 3.04 3.24
C ALA A 26 11.13 1.55 3.38
N ASP A 27 10.96 0.76 2.33
CA ASP A 27 11.23 -0.68 2.31
C ASP A 27 12.72 -1.03 2.48
N LEU A 28 13.62 -0.09 2.15
CA LEU A 28 15.06 -0.25 2.35
C LEU A 28 15.49 0.03 3.81
N VAL A 29 14.59 0.56 4.63
CA VAL A 29 14.81 0.73 6.07
C VAL A 29 14.13 -0.42 6.78
N SER A 30 14.92 -1.36 7.29
CA SER A 30 14.43 -2.59 7.90
C SER A 30 15.36 -3.05 9.04
N THR A 31 14.82 -3.83 9.94
CA THR A 31 15.60 -4.43 11.01
C THR A 31 16.58 -5.45 10.44
N PRO A 32 17.88 -5.40 10.82
CA PRO A 32 18.86 -6.38 10.37
C PRO A 32 18.46 -7.83 10.73
N ASP A 33 18.62 -8.77 9.79
CA ASP A 33 18.21 -10.17 9.98
C ASP A 33 18.88 -10.81 11.21
N ALA A 34 20.12 -10.44 11.50
CA ALA A 34 20.87 -10.93 12.67
C ALA A 34 20.29 -10.47 14.02
N LEU A 35 19.46 -9.42 14.01
CA LEU A 35 18.83 -8.84 15.20
C LEU A 35 17.33 -9.13 15.23
N THR A 36 16.81 -9.78 14.20
CA THR A 36 15.41 -10.20 14.14
C THR A 36 15.23 -11.42 15.00
N VAL A 37 14.33 -11.36 15.96
CA VAL A 37 14.00 -12.49 16.83
C VAL A 37 13.16 -13.50 16.05
N LEU A 38 13.36 -14.80 16.33
CA LEU A 38 12.60 -15.90 15.72
C LEU A 38 11.09 -15.70 15.91
N PRO A 39 10.28 -16.05 14.90
CA PRO A 39 8.82 -15.96 15.01
C PRO A 39 8.31 -16.74 16.23
N GLY A 40 7.53 -16.09 17.08
CA GLY A 40 6.98 -16.68 18.31
C GLY A 40 7.67 -16.23 19.61
N THR A 41 8.76 -15.50 19.54
CA THR A 41 9.40 -14.90 20.71
C THR A 41 8.91 -13.43 20.81
N ILE A 42 8.37 -13.04 21.97
CA ILE A 42 7.84 -11.67 22.22
C ILE A 42 8.99 -10.70 22.56
N THR A 43 10.15 -10.91 22.02
CA THR A 43 11.32 -10.09 22.33
C THR A 43 11.52 -9.08 21.19
N GLU A 44 11.52 -7.81 21.50
CA GLU A 44 11.81 -6.74 20.56
C GLU A 44 13.25 -6.87 20.06
N ALA A 45 13.49 -6.53 18.79
CA ALA A 45 14.83 -6.51 18.25
C ALA A 45 15.68 -5.48 18.99
N GLN A 46 16.82 -5.90 19.50
CA GLN A 46 17.73 -5.02 20.23
C GLN A 46 19.06 -4.89 19.49
N ALA A 47 19.54 -3.65 19.44
CA ALA A 47 20.88 -3.37 18.98
C ALA A 47 21.93 -3.80 20.04
N PRO A 48 23.20 -4.02 19.65
CA PRO A 48 24.27 -4.36 20.61
C PRO A 48 24.46 -3.38 21.75
N ASN A 49 24.02 -2.14 21.59
CA ASN A 49 24.04 -1.08 22.62
C ASN A 49 22.82 -1.11 23.56
N GLY A 50 21.92 -2.07 23.41
CA GLY A 50 20.73 -2.25 24.24
C GLY A 50 19.52 -1.39 23.81
N ASN A 51 19.63 -0.61 22.75
CA ASN A 51 18.52 0.15 22.19
C ASN A 51 17.53 -0.77 21.47
N PHE A 52 16.26 -0.34 21.42
CA PHE A 52 15.24 -1.05 20.66
C PHE A 52 15.28 -0.67 19.18
N ILE A 53 14.93 -1.63 18.31
CA ILE A 53 14.83 -1.39 16.86
C ILE A 53 13.42 -1.71 16.41
N TYR A 54 12.70 -0.69 15.95
CA TYR A 54 11.37 -0.79 15.40
C TYR A 54 11.44 -0.62 13.88
N ASP A 55 11.37 -1.74 13.16
CA ASP A 55 11.39 -1.78 11.70
C ASP A 55 12.49 -0.90 11.07
N GLY A 56 13.72 -1.10 11.55
CA GLY A 56 14.92 -0.37 11.09
C GLY A 56 15.18 0.97 11.74
N VAL A 57 14.29 1.46 12.60
CA VAL A 57 14.50 2.69 13.40
C VAL A 57 15.00 2.32 14.77
N GLU A 58 16.22 2.71 15.09
CA GLU A 58 16.84 2.49 16.41
C GLU A 58 16.45 3.62 17.37
N VAL A 59 15.89 3.22 18.50
CA VAL A 59 15.34 4.12 19.51
C VAL A 59 16.02 3.87 20.83
N ASP A 60 16.42 4.92 21.48
CA ASP A 60 16.99 4.88 22.83
C ASP A 60 15.93 4.37 23.84
N LYS A 61 16.30 3.39 24.64
CA LYS A 61 15.40 2.72 25.59
C LYS A 61 14.90 3.64 26.70
N ASP A 62 15.70 4.65 27.09
CA ASP A 62 15.41 5.49 28.24
C ASP A 62 14.66 6.77 27.84
N THR A 63 15.01 7.35 26.69
CA THR A 63 14.46 8.63 26.23
C THR A 63 13.45 8.50 25.12
N SER A 64 13.34 7.30 24.49
CA SER A 64 12.53 7.08 23.29
C SER A 64 12.91 7.96 22.10
N ALA A 65 14.10 8.54 22.12
CA ALA A 65 14.63 9.34 21.03
C ALA A 65 15.18 8.47 19.90
N ILE A 66 15.03 8.91 18.68
CA ILE A 66 15.58 8.22 17.52
C ILE A 66 17.10 8.45 17.47
N VAL A 67 17.88 7.38 17.53
CA VAL A 67 19.34 7.41 17.57
C VAL A 67 19.94 7.13 16.19
N ALA A 68 19.41 6.10 15.49
CA ALA A 68 19.96 5.68 14.22
C ALA A 68 18.90 5.01 13.33
N TYR A 69 19.25 4.83 12.07
CA TYR A 69 18.46 4.10 11.08
C TYR A 69 19.30 3.00 10.44
N HIS A 70 18.70 1.87 10.19
CA HIS A 70 19.31 0.73 9.53
C HIS A 70 18.85 0.64 8.08
N PHE A 71 19.74 0.97 7.15
CA PHE A 71 19.48 0.92 5.72
C PHE A 71 19.99 -0.41 5.15
N CYS A 72 19.10 -1.13 4.47
CA CYS A 72 19.45 -2.33 3.72
C CYS A 72 19.89 -1.94 2.29
N ASN A 73 20.82 -2.68 1.73
CA ASN A 73 21.29 -2.47 0.36
C ASN A 73 20.35 -3.08 -0.69
N ARG A 74 19.32 -3.83 -0.27
CA ARG A 74 18.38 -4.57 -1.14
C ARG A 74 16.97 -4.51 -0.62
N TYR A 75 16.03 -4.64 -1.55
CA TYR A 75 14.61 -4.73 -1.21
C TYR A 75 14.26 -6.08 -0.56
N PRO A 76 13.27 -6.12 0.34
CA PRO A 76 12.87 -7.33 1.06
C PRO A 76 12.45 -8.49 0.15
N PHE A 77 11.83 -8.16 -1.00
CA PHE A 77 11.26 -9.14 -1.94
C PHE A 77 12.16 -9.41 -3.16
N GLU A 78 13.38 -8.87 -3.17
CA GLU A 78 14.31 -9.11 -4.25
C GLU A 78 14.79 -10.56 -4.24
N VAL A 79 14.70 -11.23 -5.40
CA VAL A 79 15.18 -12.61 -5.56
C VAL A 79 16.70 -12.61 -5.47
N TYR A 80 17.23 -13.39 -4.53
CA TYR A 80 18.69 -13.47 -4.33
C TYR A 80 19.35 -14.33 -5.40
N THR A 81 20.42 -13.82 -5.96
CA THR A 81 21.40 -14.64 -6.66
C THR A 81 22.24 -15.38 -5.61
N ILE A 82 22.55 -16.65 -5.87
CA ILE A 82 23.36 -17.50 -4.95
C ILE A 82 24.66 -16.78 -4.62
N GLY A 83 24.91 -16.54 -3.33
CA GLY A 83 26.13 -15.89 -2.81
C GLY A 83 25.98 -14.40 -2.47
N GLU A 84 24.86 -13.77 -2.75
CA GLU A 84 24.60 -12.39 -2.36
C GLU A 84 23.81 -12.31 -1.05
N THR A 85 24.36 -11.61 -0.06
CA THR A 85 23.72 -11.42 1.25
C THR A 85 23.20 -10.00 1.41
N ARG A 86 22.12 -9.84 2.17
CA ARG A 86 21.69 -8.52 2.63
C ARG A 86 22.75 -7.92 3.55
N LYS A 87 23.00 -6.62 3.36
CA LYS A 87 23.91 -5.87 4.21
C LYS A 87 23.18 -4.63 4.71
N TRP A 88 23.24 -4.43 6.00
CA TRP A 88 22.68 -3.24 6.65
C TRP A 88 23.77 -2.26 7.01
N GLN A 89 23.50 -1.00 6.74
CA GLN A 89 24.33 0.11 7.15
C GLN A 89 23.59 0.89 8.22
N ARG A 90 24.17 0.95 9.43
CA ARG A 90 23.66 1.79 10.51
C ARG A 90 24.11 3.22 10.27
N VAL A 91 23.15 4.17 10.21
CA VAL A 91 23.41 5.59 10.03
C VAL A 91 22.81 6.33 11.22
N LEU A 92 23.61 7.10 11.92
CA LEU A 92 23.16 7.95 13.04
C LEU A 92 22.17 9.01 12.53
N ALA A 93 21.09 9.24 13.28
CA ALA A 93 20.10 10.25 12.94
C ALA A 93 20.72 11.64 12.87
N TYR A 94 21.64 11.93 13.80
CA TYR A 94 22.36 13.21 13.90
C TYR A 94 23.87 12.98 13.94
N GLY A 95 24.61 13.94 13.43
CA GLY A 95 26.06 13.93 13.47
C GLY A 95 26.58 14.20 14.89
N GLU A 96 27.41 13.29 15.43
CA GLU A 96 27.94 13.39 16.81
C GLU A 96 28.66 14.73 17.12
N LYS A 97 29.39 15.27 16.13
CA LYS A 97 30.16 16.49 16.29
C LYS A 97 29.38 17.75 15.92
N THR A 98 28.48 17.65 14.97
CA THR A 98 27.80 18.82 14.39
C THR A 98 26.37 18.99 14.89
N GLY A 99 25.76 17.96 15.46
CA GLY A 99 24.34 17.95 15.83
C GLY A 99 23.38 18.09 14.64
N LEU A 100 23.90 18.17 13.41
CA LEU A 100 23.07 18.30 12.21
C LEU A 100 22.46 16.95 11.82
N PRO A 101 21.26 16.94 11.25
CA PRO A 101 20.62 15.70 10.80
C PRO A 101 21.42 15.07 9.66
N ASN A 102 21.68 13.78 9.75
CA ASN A 102 22.24 12.96 8.67
C ASN A 102 21.12 12.31 7.86
N VAL A 103 19.97 12.09 8.50
CA VAL A 103 18.79 11.48 7.91
C VAL A 103 17.59 12.36 8.24
N LEU A 104 16.82 12.73 7.22
CA LEU A 104 15.49 13.28 7.39
C LEU A 104 14.48 12.15 7.20
N HIS A 105 13.75 11.85 8.25
CA HIS A 105 12.62 10.92 8.21
C HIS A 105 11.35 11.72 8.02
N ILE A 106 10.75 11.59 6.84
CA ILE A 106 9.56 12.34 6.43
C ILE A 106 8.38 11.40 6.58
N MET A 107 7.59 11.61 7.61
CA MET A 107 6.37 10.86 7.89
C MET A 107 5.35 11.75 8.58
N GLU A 108 4.10 11.34 8.58
CA GLU A 108 3.02 11.93 9.34
C GLU A 108 2.66 10.97 10.49
N PRO A 109 3.04 11.27 11.74
CA PRO A 109 2.72 10.44 12.89
C PRO A 109 1.27 10.69 13.32
N GLU A 110 0.47 9.64 13.45
CA GLU A 110 -0.91 9.72 13.94
C GLU A 110 -1.01 9.54 15.46
N ARG A 111 0.01 8.93 16.07
CA ARG A 111 0.03 8.63 17.50
C ARG A 111 1.43 8.72 18.08
N ALA A 112 1.52 8.98 19.39
CA ALA A 112 2.77 8.92 20.12
C ALA A 112 3.40 7.51 20.05
N GLY A 113 4.72 7.44 19.93
CA GLY A 113 5.45 6.17 19.83
C GLY A 113 5.38 5.50 18.45
N GLN A 114 4.87 6.17 17.45
CA GLN A 114 4.90 5.71 16.06
C GLN A 114 6.22 6.11 15.42
N TYR A 115 7.08 5.12 15.16
CA TYR A 115 8.41 5.31 14.56
C TYR A 115 8.44 5.05 13.07
N ARG A 116 7.34 4.56 12.47
CA ARG A 116 7.19 4.37 11.01
C ARG A 116 5.87 4.95 10.53
N GLY A 117 5.90 5.59 9.38
CA GLY A 117 4.70 6.15 8.77
C GLY A 117 3.80 5.06 8.20
N VAL A 118 2.50 5.23 8.38
CA VAL A 118 1.47 4.41 7.74
C VAL A 118 1.12 5.03 6.38
N THR A 119 0.80 4.21 5.41
CA THR A 119 0.36 4.73 4.10
C THR A 119 -0.98 5.46 4.25
N PHE A 120 -1.10 6.62 3.59
CA PHE A 120 -2.34 7.40 3.55
C PHE A 120 -3.54 6.60 3.01
N LEU A 121 -3.27 5.57 2.21
CA LEU A 121 -4.30 4.69 1.65
C LEU A 121 -4.78 3.61 2.61
N ALA A 122 -4.11 3.40 3.76
CA ALA A 122 -4.44 2.31 4.68
C ALA A 122 -5.93 2.26 5.07
N PRO A 123 -6.60 3.36 5.45
CA PRO A 123 -8.00 3.32 5.86
C PRO A 123 -8.98 3.06 4.71
N VAL A 124 -8.55 3.22 3.45
CA VAL A 124 -9.41 3.05 2.27
C VAL A 124 -9.14 1.77 1.47
N ILE A 125 -8.13 0.97 1.86
CA ILE A 125 -7.76 -0.27 1.15
C ILE A 125 -8.95 -1.23 1.06
N GLU A 126 -9.70 -1.39 2.15
CA GLU A 126 -10.84 -2.29 2.18
C GLU A 126 -11.95 -1.84 1.22
N GLN A 127 -12.26 -0.54 1.19
CA GLN A 127 -13.23 0.03 0.27
C GLN A 127 -12.79 -0.11 -1.18
N LEU A 128 -11.50 0.09 -1.48
CA LEU A 128 -10.96 -0.11 -2.82
C LEU A 128 -11.08 -1.58 -3.27
N LEU A 129 -10.85 -2.53 -2.37
CA LEU A 129 -11.06 -3.95 -2.66
C LEU A 129 -12.53 -4.28 -2.92
N GLN A 130 -13.46 -3.66 -2.18
CA GLN A 130 -14.90 -3.83 -2.42
C GLN A 130 -15.32 -3.26 -3.77
N ILE A 131 -14.84 -2.06 -4.14
CA ILE A 131 -15.09 -1.45 -5.45
C ILE A 131 -14.59 -2.35 -6.57
N ARG A 132 -13.39 -2.91 -6.42
CA ARG A 132 -12.84 -3.86 -7.41
C ARG A 132 -13.75 -5.08 -7.58
N ARG A 133 -14.18 -5.71 -6.48
CA ARG A 133 -15.09 -6.86 -6.51
C ARG A 133 -16.42 -6.52 -7.14
N TYR A 134 -16.97 -5.33 -6.83
CA TYR A 134 -18.19 -4.84 -7.43
C TYR A 134 -18.04 -4.68 -8.94
N THR A 135 -16.97 -4.02 -9.40
CA THR A 135 -16.70 -3.84 -10.83
C THR A 135 -16.55 -5.19 -11.56
N GLU A 136 -15.86 -6.16 -10.96
CA GLU A 136 -15.73 -7.51 -11.51
C GLU A 136 -17.11 -8.21 -11.63
N SER A 137 -17.97 -8.06 -10.61
CA SER A 137 -19.33 -8.63 -10.61
C SER A 137 -20.22 -7.98 -11.68
N GLU A 138 -20.17 -6.67 -11.84
CA GLU A 138 -20.91 -5.94 -12.87
C GLU A 138 -20.48 -6.34 -14.29
N LEU A 139 -19.17 -6.49 -14.52
CA LEU A 139 -18.66 -6.98 -15.79
C LEU A 139 -19.14 -8.40 -16.09
N MET A 140 -19.15 -9.28 -15.10
CA MET A 140 -19.66 -10.65 -15.25
C MET A 140 -21.17 -10.65 -15.48
N ALA A 141 -21.94 -9.83 -14.79
CA ALA A 141 -23.37 -9.69 -15.01
C ALA A 141 -23.68 -9.20 -16.42
N ALA A 142 -22.97 -8.17 -16.90
CA ALA A 142 -23.10 -7.66 -18.25
C ALA A 142 -22.76 -8.73 -19.30
N LEU A 143 -21.72 -9.53 -19.05
CA LEU A 143 -21.33 -10.63 -19.92
C LEU A 143 -22.42 -11.70 -19.98
N VAL A 144 -22.95 -12.12 -18.82
CA VAL A 144 -24.05 -13.09 -18.75
C VAL A 144 -25.29 -12.55 -19.46
N GLN A 145 -25.68 -11.30 -19.21
CA GLN A 145 -26.81 -10.66 -19.89
C GLN A 145 -26.64 -10.61 -21.42
N SER A 146 -25.43 -10.46 -21.92
CA SER A 146 -25.16 -10.46 -23.37
C SER A 146 -25.41 -11.82 -24.05
N PHE A 147 -25.39 -12.92 -23.27
CA PHE A 147 -25.69 -14.25 -23.78
C PHE A 147 -27.18 -14.57 -23.78
N PHE A 148 -28.00 -13.87 -23.01
CA PHE A 148 -29.43 -14.08 -22.95
C PHE A 148 -30.12 -13.18 -23.97
N THR A 149 -30.57 -13.78 -25.08
CA THR A 149 -31.49 -13.13 -26.01
C THR A 149 -32.89 -13.60 -25.65
N ALA A 150 -33.75 -12.68 -25.23
CA ALA A 150 -35.16 -13.00 -25.03
C ALA A 150 -35.83 -13.19 -26.42
N TRP A 151 -36.34 -14.36 -26.69
CA TRP A 151 -37.17 -14.63 -27.85
C TRP A 151 -38.63 -14.51 -27.41
N ILE A 152 -39.35 -13.51 -27.93
CA ILE A 152 -40.77 -13.34 -27.66
C ILE A 152 -41.52 -13.89 -28.91
N GLU A 153 -42.20 -15.02 -28.75
CA GLU A 153 -43.08 -15.58 -29.76
C GLU A 153 -44.51 -15.10 -29.47
N THR A 154 -45.11 -14.38 -30.40
CA THR A 154 -46.50 -13.95 -30.28
C THR A 154 -47.32 -14.73 -31.28
N GLU A 155 -48.42 -15.37 -30.87
CA GLU A 155 -49.38 -16.04 -31.73
C GLU A 155 -50.31 -15.07 -32.50
N ALA A 156 -50.10 -13.75 -32.30
CA ALA A 156 -50.90 -12.73 -32.99
C ALA A 156 -50.46 -12.61 -34.45
N ASP A 157 -51.42 -12.70 -35.34
CA ASP A 157 -51.24 -12.51 -36.77
C ASP A 157 -50.67 -11.09 -37.04
N PRO A 158 -49.50 -10.99 -37.71
CA PRO A 158 -48.89 -9.67 -37.99
C PRO A 158 -49.80 -8.71 -38.76
N ALA A 159 -50.83 -9.22 -39.45
CA ALA A 159 -51.81 -8.38 -40.14
C ALA A 159 -52.84 -7.69 -39.22
N THR A 160 -52.95 -8.12 -37.98
CA THR A 160 -53.91 -7.58 -36.99
C THR A 160 -53.31 -6.61 -36.01
N ILE A 161 -52.01 -6.34 -36.08
CA ILE A 161 -51.38 -5.30 -35.25
C ILE A 161 -51.67 -3.95 -35.90
N PRO A 162 -52.55 -3.10 -35.34
CA PRO A 162 -52.77 -1.75 -35.87
C PRO A 162 -51.49 -0.95 -35.73
N MET A 163 -50.90 -0.59 -36.84
CA MET A 163 -49.67 0.23 -36.93
C MET A 163 -49.85 1.67 -36.37
N ASN A 164 -50.91 1.98 -35.66
CA ASN A 164 -51.31 3.34 -35.34
C ASN A 164 -51.44 3.65 -33.88
N GLU A 165 -50.96 2.80 -32.99
CA GLU A 165 -50.90 3.11 -31.55
C GLU A 165 -49.47 3.09 -30.99
N VAL A 166 -48.59 3.89 -31.56
CA VAL A 166 -47.43 4.41 -30.88
C VAL A 166 -47.89 5.62 -30.06
N GLY A 167 -48.50 5.36 -28.91
CA GLY A 167 -49.02 6.45 -28.05
C GLY A 167 -50.13 6.00 -27.12
N GLY A 168 -50.13 4.79 -26.62
CA GLY A 168 -51.11 4.28 -25.68
C GLY A 168 -50.44 3.77 -24.43
N GLU A 169 -50.82 4.39 -23.32
CA GLU A 169 -50.82 3.97 -21.92
C GLU A 169 -49.87 2.84 -21.53
N GLU A 170 -48.94 3.16 -20.66
CA GLU A 170 -48.15 2.18 -19.91
C GLU A 170 -49.12 1.14 -19.30
N GLN A 171 -49.18 -0.05 -19.91
CA GLN A 171 -49.76 -1.20 -19.26
C GLN A 171 -48.80 -1.57 -18.13
N GLU A 172 -49.20 -1.23 -16.91
CA GLU A 172 -48.61 -1.73 -15.68
C GLU A 172 -48.72 -3.26 -15.72
N ILE A 173 -47.60 -3.93 -16.06
CA ILE A 173 -47.49 -5.39 -15.96
C ILE A 173 -47.47 -5.68 -14.47
N SER A 174 -48.62 -5.95 -13.89
CA SER A 174 -48.77 -6.46 -12.53
C SER A 174 -48.09 -7.81 -12.47
N HIS A 175 -46.90 -7.84 -11.92
CA HIS A 175 -46.21 -9.07 -11.60
C HIS A 175 -46.78 -9.61 -10.29
N ASP A 176 -47.74 -10.52 -10.40
CA ASP A 176 -48.25 -11.26 -9.23
C ASP A 176 -47.22 -12.34 -8.84
N PRO A 177 -46.57 -12.20 -7.66
CA PRO A 177 -45.54 -13.15 -7.25
C PRO A 177 -46.06 -14.54 -6.88
N ASN A 178 -47.40 -14.74 -6.90
CA ASN A 178 -48.03 -16.01 -6.51
C ASN A 178 -48.43 -16.91 -7.70
N GLU A 179 -48.07 -16.54 -8.94
CA GLU A 179 -48.45 -17.32 -10.14
C GLU A 179 -47.48 -18.47 -10.49
N TYR A 180 -46.53 -18.79 -9.59
CA TYR A 180 -45.58 -19.90 -9.76
C TYR A 180 -45.76 -21.05 -8.77
N GLU A 181 -47.01 -21.35 -8.39
CA GLU A 181 -47.30 -22.65 -7.77
C GLU A 181 -47.87 -23.63 -8.80
N MET A 182 -46.96 -24.39 -9.44
CA MET A 182 -47.17 -25.80 -9.86
C MET A 182 -45.81 -26.47 -10.09
#